data_690c8f36c99574618b1663c81a3634a2
#
_entry.id   690c8f36c99574618b1663c81a3634a2
#
_cell.length_a   1.000
_cell.length_b   1.000
_cell.length_c   1.000
_cell.angle_alpha   90.00
_cell.angle_beta   90.00
_cell.angle_gamma   90.00
#
_symmetry.space_group_name_H-M   'P 1'
#
loop_
_entity.id
_entity.type
_entity.pdbx_description
1 polymer ?
#
loop_
_entity_poly.entity_id
_entity_poly.type
_entity_poly.pdbx_seq_one_letter_code
_entity_poly.pdbx_strand_id
1 'polypeptide(L)'
;MRHPVFSWGHRLRVWLMVLMSGAMVCVASPVAHADELTGAQRRAALEFLQAMASGDAQAVAYALHPSEADRLRITLQQRLRAEAEQGESTLRSRLFGALMPLADVERMTSVDLFRALGPKLDLRARSYAELQGLGAVRDGDRVLAVVKGKPPRERGATEVVEVVPLLPYGREWKAALPSEIDARIEDLLAGRGSRRSGGAAAGVAATAVVAGGEAPAGDTARSTPDIFAMLAAAEQALVDGRCDIYHREHLSPSLRRGLGPRALDTLIASCSRSVANRELLIAALRLVQRTPPVYEVGGERAVYDLSGQGLPYDRYVLERIERRWYIAE
;
A
#
# COMPACT_ATOMS: atom_id res chain seq x y z
N MET A 1 -69.47 -49.97 -16.60
CA MET A 1 -68.76 -48.74 -16.21
C MET A 1 -67.50 -49.11 -15.46
N ARG A 2 -66.36 -49.05 -16.10
CA ARG A 2 -65.05 -49.45 -15.50
C ARG A 2 -64.20 -48.21 -15.34
N HIS A 3 -63.80 -47.84 -14.10
CA HIS A 3 -62.90 -46.79 -13.80
C HIS A 3 -61.44 -47.29 -13.94
N PRO A 4 -60.54 -46.55 -14.57
CA PRO A 4 -59.09 -46.84 -14.57
C PRO A 4 -58.46 -46.32 -13.30
N VAL A 5 -57.77 -47.16 -12.57
CA VAL A 5 -56.89 -46.84 -11.44
C VAL A 5 -55.60 -46.24 -12.01
N PHE A 6 -55.32 -44.98 -11.72
CA PHE A 6 -54.13 -44.30 -12.12
C PHE A 6 -53.02 -44.56 -11.10
N SER A 7 -51.99 -45.29 -11.49
CA SER A 7 -50.82 -45.62 -10.69
C SER A 7 -49.89 -44.42 -10.59
N TRP A 8 -49.80 -43.83 -9.41
CA TRP A 8 -48.96 -42.68 -9.05
C TRP A 8 -47.66 -43.09 -8.37
N GLY A 9 -46.88 -43.96 -8.99
CA GLY A 9 -45.73 -44.59 -8.33
C GLY A 9 -44.33 -44.33 -8.92
N HIS A 10 -44.19 -43.68 -10.08
CA HIS A 10 -42.89 -43.69 -10.78
C HIS A 10 -42.28 -42.33 -11.16
N ARG A 11 -42.85 -41.22 -10.67
CA ARG A 11 -42.27 -39.88 -10.98
C ARG A 11 -41.57 -39.21 -9.81
N LEU A 12 -41.45 -39.83 -8.66
CA LEU A 12 -40.82 -39.23 -7.47
C LEU A 12 -39.35 -39.65 -7.24
N ARG A 13 -38.81 -40.52 -8.07
CA ARG A 13 -37.39 -40.99 -7.91
C ARG A 13 -36.38 -40.32 -8.84
N VAL A 14 -36.80 -39.54 -9.81
CA VAL A 14 -35.89 -38.86 -10.77
C VAL A 14 -35.56 -37.46 -10.37
N TRP A 15 -36.31 -36.84 -9.42
CA TRP A 15 -36.06 -35.46 -8.97
C TRP A 15 -35.10 -35.33 -7.78
N LEU A 16 -34.68 -36.45 -7.18
CA LEU A 16 -33.78 -36.39 -6.01
C LEU A 16 -32.30 -36.62 -6.35
N MET A 17 -31.96 -36.88 -7.60
CA MET A 17 -30.56 -37.06 -8.05
C MET A 17 -29.97 -35.86 -8.79
N VAL A 18 -30.72 -34.79 -9.03
CA VAL A 18 -30.21 -33.58 -9.74
C VAL A 18 -29.84 -32.47 -8.78
N LEU A 19 -30.11 -32.59 -7.48
CA LEU A 19 -29.81 -31.55 -6.48
C LEU A 19 -28.50 -31.74 -5.68
N MET A 20 -27.71 -32.76 -5.99
CA MET A 20 -26.41 -33.02 -5.35
C MET A 20 -25.19 -32.71 -6.26
N SER A 21 -25.40 -32.15 -7.44
CA SER A 21 -24.31 -31.60 -8.29
C SER A 21 -24.24 -30.08 -8.18
N GLY A 22 -24.58 -29.55 -7.01
CA GLY A 22 -24.33 -28.17 -6.63
C GLY A 22 -22.82 -27.93 -6.55
N ALA A 23 -22.29 -27.35 -7.59
CA ALA A 23 -20.92 -26.98 -7.80
C ALA A 23 -20.32 -26.40 -6.51
N MET A 24 -19.40 -27.14 -5.93
CA MET A 24 -18.38 -26.60 -5.03
C MET A 24 -17.47 -25.75 -5.89
N VAL A 25 -17.94 -24.53 -6.21
CA VAL A 25 -17.08 -23.48 -6.74
C VAL A 25 -16.13 -23.16 -5.59
N CYS A 26 -15.02 -23.89 -5.55
CA CYS A 26 -13.84 -23.42 -4.84
C CYS A 26 -13.50 -22.08 -5.48
N VAL A 27 -13.91 -20.99 -4.83
CA VAL A 27 -13.29 -19.68 -5.04
C VAL A 27 -11.86 -19.87 -4.55
N ALA A 28 -11.01 -20.33 -5.46
CA ALA A 28 -9.58 -20.29 -5.26
C ALA A 28 -9.22 -18.81 -5.20
N SER A 29 -9.13 -18.25 -4.00
CA SER A 29 -8.51 -16.95 -3.81
C SER A 29 -7.15 -17.01 -4.51
N PRO A 30 -6.84 -16.10 -5.41
CA PRO A 30 -5.54 -16.11 -6.07
C PRO A 30 -4.47 -15.94 -5.00
N VAL A 31 -3.78 -17.01 -4.71
CA VAL A 31 -2.60 -16.96 -3.83
C VAL A 31 -1.60 -16.06 -4.55
N ALA A 32 -1.23 -14.96 -3.94
CA ALA A 32 -0.23 -14.04 -4.47
C ALA A 32 1.08 -14.82 -4.66
N HIS A 33 1.37 -15.18 -5.90
CA HIS A 33 2.63 -15.80 -6.26
C HIS A 33 3.63 -14.68 -6.50
N ALA A 34 4.74 -14.71 -5.79
CA ALA A 34 5.86 -13.84 -6.11
C ALA A 34 6.54 -14.38 -7.36
N ASP A 35 6.40 -13.64 -8.43
CA ASP A 35 7.03 -13.92 -9.70
C ASP A 35 8.37 -13.18 -9.80
N GLU A 36 9.27 -13.69 -10.61
CA GLU A 36 10.44 -12.92 -11.01
C GLU A 36 9.99 -11.72 -11.88
N LEU A 37 10.57 -10.55 -11.64
CA LEU A 37 10.32 -9.37 -12.46
C LEU A 37 10.75 -9.66 -13.91
N THR A 38 9.84 -9.53 -14.85
CA THR A 38 10.20 -9.52 -16.28
C THR A 38 11.13 -8.35 -16.58
N GLY A 39 11.90 -8.45 -17.65
CA GLY A 39 12.80 -7.37 -18.07
C GLY A 39 12.05 -6.03 -18.31
N ALA A 40 10.81 -6.10 -18.82
CA ALA A 40 9.97 -4.92 -19.04
C ALA A 40 9.48 -4.30 -17.72
N GLN A 41 9.01 -5.11 -16.78
CA GLN A 41 8.57 -4.66 -15.46
C GLN A 41 9.72 -4.05 -14.66
N ARG A 42 10.88 -4.72 -14.65
CA ARG A 42 12.09 -4.20 -13.98
C ARG A 42 12.47 -2.84 -14.54
N ARG A 43 12.51 -2.68 -15.85
CA ARG A 43 12.83 -1.41 -16.51
C ARG A 43 11.86 -0.31 -16.10
N ALA A 44 10.56 -0.55 -16.19
CA ALA A 44 9.54 0.42 -15.82
C ALA A 44 9.65 0.88 -14.36
N ALA A 45 9.87 -0.06 -13.42
CA ALA A 45 10.03 0.27 -12.00
C ALA A 45 11.30 1.11 -11.75
N LEU A 46 12.42 0.75 -12.38
CA LEU A 46 13.68 1.47 -12.22
C LEU A 46 13.62 2.86 -12.84
N GLU A 47 13.04 3.02 -14.04
CA GLU A 47 12.83 4.32 -14.70
C GLU A 47 11.97 5.24 -13.84
N PHE A 48 10.88 4.72 -13.28
CA PHE A 48 10.04 5.51 -12.38
C PHE A 48 10.78 5.98 -11.13
N LEU A 49 11.50 5.09 -10.44
CA LEU A 49 12.26 5.45 -9.23
C LEU A 49 13.41 6.42 -9.54
N GLN A 50 14.06 6.28 -10.69
CA GLN A 50 15.09 7.24 -11.15
C GLN A 50 14.49 8.60 -11.44
N ALA A 51 13.32 8.67 -12.11
CA ALA A 51 12.62 9.92 -12.35
C ALA A 51 12.21 10.59 -11.02
N MET A 52 11.70 9.83 -10.06
CA MET A 52 11.39 10.33 -8.71
C MET A 52 12.65 10.84 -8.00
N ALA A 53 13.75 10.11 -8.05
CA ALA A 53 15.01 10.51 -7.40
C ALA A 53 15.61 11.78 -8.01
N SER A 54 15.47 11.99 -9.31
CA SER A 54 15.92 13.22 -9.99
C SER A 54 15.05 14.42 -9.64
N GLY A 55 13.80 14.20 -9.21
CA GLY A 55 12.79 15.25 -9.02
C GLY A 55 12.31 15.87 -10.34
N ASP A 56 12.56 15.18 -11.47
CA ASP A 56 12.09 15.62 -12.78
C ASP A 56 10.63 15.21 -12.95
N ALA A 57 9.72 16.14 -12.70
CA ALA A 57 8.29 15.94 -12.80
C ALA A 57 7.84 15.52 -14.21
N GLN A 58 8.55 15.93 -15.25
CA GLN A 58 8.26 15.52 -16.62
C GLN A 58 8.64 14.05 -16.84
N ALA A 59 9.80 13.64 -16.37
CA ALA A 59 10.23 12.24 -16.43
C ALA A 59 9.29 11.34 -15.61
N VAL A 60 8.84 11.78 -14.42
CA VAL A 60 7.84 11.07 -13.62
C VAL A 60 6.54 10.92 -14.40
N ALA A 61 6.03 11.99 -15.04
CA ALA A 61 4.80 11.94 -15.82
C ALA A 61 4.89 10.94 -16.99
N TYR A 62 6.03 10.84 -17.66
CA TYR A 62 6.24 9.85 -18.72
C TYR A 62 6.38 8.40 -18.22
N ALA A 63 6.90 8.21 -17.02
CA ALA A 63 7.00 6.90 -16.41
C ALA A 63 5.66 6.39 -15.84
N LEU A 64 4.71 7.28 -15.55
CA LEU A 64 3.37 6.94 -15.09
C LEU A 64 2.52 6.35 -16.21
N HIS A 65 1.58 5.48 -15.84
CA HIS A 65 0.54 5.01 -16.74
C HIS A 65 -0.36 6.18 -17.16
N PRO A 66 -0.66 6.36 -18.46
CA PRO A 66 -1.42 7.52 -18.94
C PRO A 66 -2.76 7.71 -18.25
N SER A 67 -3.49 6.64 -17.92
CA SER A 67 -4.76 6.74 -17.20
C SER A 67 -4.62 7.38 -15.81
N GLU A 68 -3.50 7.17 -15.12
CA GLU A 68 -3.26 7.77 -13.80
C GLU A 68 -3.00 9.28 -13.93
N ALA A 69 -2.19 9.67 -14.91
CA ALA A 69 -1.93 11.08 -15.20
C ALA A 69 -3.19 11.81 -15.69
N ASP A 70 -4.02 11.15 -16.51
CA ASP A 70 -5.30 11.70 -16.98
C ASP A 70 -6.34 11.78 -15.86
N ARG A 71 -6.40 10.80 -14.96
CA ARG A 71 -7.27 10.83 -13.78
C ARG A 71 -6.97 12.07 -12.93
N LEU A 72 -5.69 12.34 -12.67
CA LEU A 72 -5.26 13.54 -11.94
C LEU A 72 -5.69 14.81 -12.66
N ARG A 73 -5.45 14.90 -13.99
CA ARG A 73 -5.82 16.06 -14.79
C ARG A 73 -7.33 16.34 -14.73
N ILE A 74 -8.15 15.30 -14.92
CA ILE A 74 -9.60 15.41 -14.89
C ILE A 74 -10.09 15.87 -13.51
N THR A 75 -9.61 15.24 -12.44
CA THR A 75 -9.98 15.60 -11.06
C THR A 75 -9.64 17.05 -10.75
N LEU A 76 -8.44 17.49 -11.11
CA LEU A 76 -8.03 18.88 -10.88
C LEU A 76 -8.86 19.87 -11.69
N GLN A 77 -9.08 19.61 -12.97
CA GLN A 77 -9.90 20.49 -13.82
C GLN A 77 -11.34 20.61 -13.29
N GLN A 78 -11.93 19.51 -12.82
CA GLN A 78 -13.26 19.54 -12.20
C GLN A 78 -13.29 20.42 -10.95
N ARG A 79 -12.30 20.31 -10.07
CA ARG A 79 -12.22 21.15 -8.84
C ARG A 79 -12.01 22.63 -9.18
N LEU A 80 -11.19 22.94 -10.18
CA LEU A 80 -10.96 24.33 -10.60
C LEU A 80 -12.18 24.97 -11.26
N ARG A 81 -12.97 24.19 -12.00
CA ARG A 81 -14.26 24.65 -12.56
C ARG A 81 -15.27 24.94 -11.44
N ALA A 82 -15.42 24.02 -10.50
CA ALA A 82 -16.31 24.20 -9.37
C ALA A 82 -15.95 25.45 -8.54
N GLU A 83 -14.64 25.71 -8.33
CA GLU A 83 -14.16 26.93 -7.68
C GLU A 83 -14.51 28.19 -8.50
N ALA A 84 -14.32 28.15 -9.82
CA ALA A 84 -14.62 29.27 -10.70
C ALA A 84 -16.13 29.57 -10.79
N GLU A 85 -17.00 28.56 -10.75
CA GLU A 85 -18.46 28.71 -10.67
C GLU A 85 -18.91 29.42 -9.40
N GLN A 86 -18.12 29.28 -8.30
CA GLN A 86 -18.34 29.98 -7.04
C GLN A 86 -17.75 31.39 -7.02
N GLY A 87 -17.14 31.81 -8.12
CA GLY A 87 -16.45 33.11 -8.22
C GLY A 87 -15.11 33.16 -7.50
N GLU A 88 -14.59 31.99 -7.11
CA GLU A 88 -13.32 31.87 -6.38
C GLU A 88 -12.17 31.53 -7.35
N SER A 89 -10.94 31.76 -6.88
CA SER A 89 -9.72 31.42 -7.63
C SER A 89 -8.56 31.03 -6.72
N THR A 90 -8.86 30.68 -5.48
CA THR A 90 -7.86 30.40 -4.43
C THR A 90 -7.00 29.18 -4.77
N LEU A 91 -7.63 28.07 -5.16
CA LEU A 91 -6.93 26.84 -5.56
C LEU A 91 -6.08 27.09 -6.82
N ARG A 92 -6.67 27.71 -7.86
CA ARG A 92 -5.95 28.02 -9.09
C ARG A 92 -4.74 28.90 -8.82
N SER A 93 -4.92 30.00 -8.07
CA SER A 93 -3.85 30.95 -7.73
C SER A 93 -2.74 30.28 -6.94
N ARG A 94 -3.09 29.38 -6.02
CA ARG A 94 -2.13 28.62 -5.23
C ARG A 94 -1.33 27.63 -6.08
N LEU A 95 -1.98 26.94 -7.01
CA LEU A 95 -1.35 25.90 -7.83
C LEU A 95 -0.52 26.48 -8.98
N PHE A 96 -1.02 27.48 -9.66
CA PHE A 96 -0.47 28.00 -10.92
C PHE A 96 -0.05 29.47 -10.87
N GLY A 97 -0.37 30.17 -9.77
CA GLY A 97 -0.19 31.61 -9.65
C GLY A 97 -1.43 32.40 -10.06
N ALA A 98 -1.56 33.61 -9.51
CA ALA A 98 -2.76 34.46 -9.68
C ALA A 98 -3.03 34.87 -11.14
N LEU A 99 -2.00 34.92 -11.96
CA LEU A 99 -2.10 35.38 -13.36
C LEU A 99 -2.43 34.27 -14.36
N MET A 100 -2.46 33.00 -13.95
CA MET A 100 -2.76 31.89 -14.86
C MET A 100 -4.27 31.80 -15.12
N PRO A 101 -4.75 32.02 -16.37
CA PRO A 101 -6.16 31.87 -16.69
C PRO A 101 -6.61 30.40 -16.56
N LEU A 102 -7.89 30.18 -16.17
CA LEU A 102 -8.45 28.82 -16.09
C LEU A 102 -8.39 28.11 -17.45
N ALA A 103 -8.72 28.82 -18.53
CA ALA A 103 -8.68 28.29 -19.88
C ALA A 103 -7.29 27.77 -20.32
N ASP A 104 -6.22 28.32 -19.78
CA ASP A 104 -4.85 27.85 -20.04
C ASP A 104 -4.56 26.57 -19.27
N VAL A 105 -5.02 26.46 -18.01
CA VAL A 105 -4.90 25.23 -17.22
C VAL A 105 -5.72 24.09 -17.85
N GLU A 106 -6.90 24.40 -18.39
CA GLU A 106 -7.75 23.40 -19.06
C GLU A 106 -7.14 22.84 -20.36
N ARG A 107 -6.30 23.62 -21.01
CA ARG A 107 -5.58 23.21 -22.23
C ARG A 107 -4.31 22.40 -21.95
N MET A 108 -3.86 22.37 -20.68
CA MET A 108 -2.65 21.62 -20.30
C MET A 108 -2.84 20.13 -20.57
N THR A 109 -1.81 19.52 -21.13
CA THR A 109 -1.71 18.05 -21.17
C THR A 109 -1.46 17.51 -19.76
N SER A 110 -1.65 16.22 -19.54
CA SER A 110 -1.34 15.57 -18.26
C SER A 110 0.12 15.76 -17.87
N VAL A 111 1.04 15.72 -18.85
CA VAL A 111 2.47 15.94 -18.65
C VAL A 111 2.78 17.40 -18.24
N ASP A 112 2.16 18.38 -18.92
CA ASP A 112 2.34 19.79 -18.59
C ASP A 112 1.83 20.11 -17.19
N LEU A 113 0.68 19.52 -16.84
CA LEU A 113 0.11 19.65 -15.52
C LEU A 113 1.04 19.09 -14.44
N PHE A 114 1.55 17.87 -14.66
CA PHE A 114 2.47 17.24 -13.71
C PHE A 114 3.74 18.04 -13.55
N ARG A 115 4.29 18.60 -14.64
CA ARG A 115 5.44 19.50 -14.63
C ARG A 115 5.16 20.77 -13.82
N ALA A 116 3.98 21.38 -13.98
CA ALA A 116 3.60 22.57 -13.25
C ALA A 116 3.42 22.31 -11.73
N LEU A 117 2.94 21.14 -11.36
CA LEU A 117 2.72 20.72 -9.96
C LEU A 117 3.99 20.17 -9.29
N GLY A 118 4.94 19.65 -10.06
CA GLY A 118 6.14 18.97 -9.57
C GLY A 118 6.90 19.70 -8.46
N PRO A 119 7.16 21.01 -8.57
CA PRO A 119 7.83 21.78 -7.51
C PRO A 119 7.07 21.83 -6.19
N LYS A 120 5.75 21.60 -6.21
CA LYS A 120 4.87 21.65 -5.04
C LYS A 120 4.64 20.26 -4.46
N LEU A 121 4.86 19.22 -5.24
CA LEU A 121 4.68 17.82 -4.83
C LEU A 121 5.90 17.26 -4.07
N ASP A 122 7.03 18.00 -4.07
CA ASP A 122 8.28 17.57 -3.44
C ASP A 122 8.65 16.12 -3.83
N LEU A 123 8.73 15.88 -5.15
CA LEU A 123 8.95 14.55 -5.71
C LEU A 123 10.32 13.94 -5.33
N ARG A 124 11.28 14.77 -4.88
CA ARG A 124 12.61 14.32 -4.44
C ARG A 124 12.57 13.64 -3.08
N ALA A 125 11.83 12.54 -2.99
CA ALA A 125 11.72 11.86 -1.70
C ALA A 125 13.03 11.18 -1.27
N ARG A 126 13.75 10.55 -2.20
CA ARG A 126 14.98 9.78 -1.92
C ARG A 126 15.89 9.76 -3.13
N SER A 127 17.21 9.86 -2.91
CA SER A 127 18.21 9.57 -3.94
C SER A 127 18.80 8.19 -3.71
N TYR A 128 19.08 7.48 -4.80
CA TYR A 128 19.65 6.13 -4.77
C TYR A 128 20.98 6.11 -5.52
N ALA A 129 22.00 5.48 -4.95
CA ALA A 129 23.24 5.17 -5.63
C ALA A 129 23.10 3.92 -6.49
N GLU A 130 22.24 3.00 -6.06
CA GLU A 130 21.98 1.73 -6.72
C GLU A 130 20.54 1.31 -6.50
N LEU A 131 19.92 0.76 -7.55
CA LEU A 131 18.57 0.18 -7.53
C LEU A 131 18.62 -1.25 -8.04
N GLN A 132 18.07 -2.19 -7.29
CA GLN A 132 18.02 -3.61 -7.61
C GLN A 132 16.57 -4.12 -7.54
N GLY A 133 16.04 -4.63 -8.67
CA GLY A 133 14.76 -5.34 -8.66
C GLY A 133 14.89 -6.70 -7.97
N LEU A 134 14.06 -6.93 -6.96
CA LEU A 134 14.07 -8.18 -6.18
C LEU A 134 13.07 -9.20 -6.71
N GLY A 135 11.90 -8.74 -7.16
CA GLY A 135 10.81 -9.60 -7.63
C GLY A 135 9.51 -8.82 -7.79
N ALA A 136 8.44 -9.54 -8.05
CA ALA A 136 7.11 -9.00 -8.27
C ALA A 136 6.07 -9.73 -7.44
N VAL A 137 5.05 -9.01 -6.98
CA VAL A 137 3.85 -9.57 -6.35
C VAL A 137 2.66 -9.17 -7.22
N ARG A 138 1.82 -10.12 -7.61
CA ARG A 138 0.59 -9.83 -8.37
C ARG A 138 -0.52 -9.41 -7.43
N ASP A 139 -1.19 -8.33 -7.79
CA ASP A 139 -2.36 -7.79 -7.11
C ASP A 139 -3.43 -7.47 -8.16
N GLY A 140 -4.28 -8.42 -8.47
CA GLY A 140 -5.24 -8.33 -9.57
C GLY A 140 -4.54 -8.06 -10.90
N ASP A 141 -4.92 -6.96 -11.58
CA ASP A 141 -4.32 -6.54 -12.85
C ASP A 141 -3.00 -5.76 -12.67
N ARG A 142 -2.63 -5.47 -11.42
CA ARG A 142 -1.39 -4.77 -11.08
C ARG A 142 -0.27 -5.74 -10.77
N VAL A 143 0.92 -5.26 -10.95
CA VAL A 143 2.15 -5.93 -10.49
C VAL A 143 2.87 -4.99 -9.55
N LEU A 144 3.08 -5.40 -8.33
CA LEU A 144 3.88 -4.68 -7.35
C LEU A 144 5.34 -5.09 -7.53
N ALA A 145 6.12 -4.22 -8.17
CA ALA A 145 7.55 -4.46 -8.32
C ALA A 145 8.27 -4.08 -7.02
N VAL A 146 8.96 -5.04 -6.42
CA VAL A 146 9.76 -4.85 -5.21
C VAL A 146 11.19 -4.53 -5.62
N VAL A 147 11.66 -3.34 -5.26
CA VAL A 147 12.98 -2.82 -5.62
C VAL A 147 13.74 -2.45 -4.36
N LYS A 148 14.97 -2.89 -4.27
CA LYS A 148 15.91 -2.52 -3.22
C LYS A 148 16.68 -1.29 -3.66
N GLY A 149 16.60 -0.22 -2.88
CA GLY A 149 17.33 1.01 -3.09
C GLY A 149 18.48 1.13 -2.09
N LYS A 150 19.68 1.39 -2.61
CA LYS A 150 20.85 1.70 -1.80
C LYS A 150 21.07 3.20 -1.85
N PRO A 151 20.99 3.90 -0.71
CA PRO A 151 21.23 5.34 -0.68
C PRO A 151 22.69 5.67 -1.03
N PRO A 152 22.98 6.91 -1.44
CA PRO A 152 24.36 7.38 -1.59
C PRO A 152 25.15 7.14 -0.31
N ARG A 153 26.48 6.98 -0.42
CA ARG A 153 27.39 6.63 0.67
C ARG A 153 27.46 7.74 1.74
N GLU A 154 26.39 7.95 2.45
CA GLU A 154 26.37 8.70 3.71
C GLU A 154 26.49 7.72 4.87
N ARG A 155 27.28 8.10 5.89
CA ARG A 155 27.48 7.24 7.07
C ARG A 155 26.13 6.94 7.73
N GLY A 156 25.75 5.68 7.78
CA GLY A 156 24.54 5.21 8.45
C GLY A 156 23.30 5.11 7.57
N ALA A 157 23.42 5.32 6.27
CA ALA A 157 22.29 5.16 5.35
C ALA A 157 21.90 3.67 5.21
N THR A 158 20.68 3.35 5.59
CA THR A 158 20.13 1.99 5.52
C THR A 158 19.56 1.72 4.14
N GLU A 159 19.77 0.53 3.61
CA GLU A 159 19.06 0.06 2.41
C GLU A 159 17.53 0.14 2.62
N VAL A 160 16.82 0.56 1.59
CA VAL A 160 15.36 0.68 1.63
C VAL A 160 14.72 -0.21 0.59
N VAL A 161 13.54 -0.70 0.89
CA VAL A 161 12.71 -1.44 -0.06
C VAL A 161 11.63 -0.50 -0.56
N GLU A 162 11.56 -0.36 -1.88
CA GLU A 162 10.54 0.42 -2.57
C GLU A 162 9.57 -0.52 -3.27
N VAL A 163 8.29 -0.22 -3.21
CA VAL A 163 7.25 -0.95 -3.93
C VAL A 163 6.67 -0.04 -5.00
N VAL A 164 6.85 -0.44 -6.26
CA VAL A 164 6.34 0.30 -7.40
C VAL A 164 5.17 -0.46 -8.00
N PRO A 165 3.94 0.05 -7.88
CA PRO A 165 2.81 -0.54 -8.55
C PRO A 165 2.91 -0.29 -10.05
N LEU A 166 2.80 -1.35 -10.84
CA LEU A 166 2.90 -1.32 -12.29
C LEU A 166 1.58 -1.76 -12.94
N LEU A 167 1.22 -1.10 -14.02
CA LEU A 167 0.08 -1.43 -14.88
C LEU A 167 0.57 -1.77 -16.28
N PRO A 168 -0.08 -2.72 -16.97
CA PRO A 168 0.26 -3.05 -18.35
C PRO A 168 -0.14 -1.90 -19.29
N TYR A 169 0.73 -1.53 -20.22
CA TYR A 169 0.49 -0.52 -21.23
C TYR A 169 0.93 -1.03 -22.61
N GLY A 170 0.02 -1.62 -23.35
CA GLY A 170 0.33 -2.31 -24.59
C GLY A 170 1.29 -3.48 -24.37
N ARG A 171 2.50 -3.38 -24.89
CA ARG A 171 3.59 -4.35 -24.68
C ARG A 171 4.57 -3.95 -23.58
N GLU A 172 4.34 -2.80 -22.98
CA GLU A 172 5.19 -2.22 -21.95
C GLU A 172 4.49 -2.23 -20.59
N TRP A 173 5.19 -1.75 -19.59
CA TRP A 173 4.67 -1.51 -18.25
C TRP A 173 4.92 -0.06 -17.88
N LYS A 174 3.99 0.51 -17.13
CA LYS A 174 4.09 1.88 -16.61
C LYS A 174 3.72 1.88 -15.14
N ALA A 175 4.30 2.81 -14.37
CA ALA A 175 3.98 2.92 -12.96
C ALA A 175 2.55 3.42 -12.76
N ALA A 176 1.79 2.81 -11.86
CA ALA A 176 0.61 3.46 -11.30
C ALA A 176 1.05 4.57 -10.34
N LEU A 177 0.18 5.53 -10.08
CA LEU A 177 0.47 6.59 -9.14
C LEU A 177 0.59 6.00 -7.73
N PRO A 178 1.74 6.13 -7.05
CA PRO A 178 1.89 5.67 -5.68
C PRO A 178 0.94 6.41 -4.74
N SER A 179 0.37 5.72 -3.76
CA SER A 179 -0.56 6.29 -2.79
C SER A 179 -0.01 7.49 -2.03
N GLU A 180 1.30 7.53 -1.76
CA GLU A 180 1.96 8.66 -1.13
C GLU A 180 1.89 9.93 -1.99
N ILE A 181 2.05 9.81 -3.31
CA ILE A 181 1.94 10.94 -4.23
C ILE A 181 0.48 11.35 -4.36
N ASP A 182 -0.43 10.39 -4.43
CA ASP A 182 -1.88 10.64 -4.49
C ASP A 182 -2.34 11.41 -3.24
N ALA A 183 -1.92 11.00 -2.05
CA ALA A 183 -2.20 11.70 -0.79
C ALA A 183 -1.63 13.13 -0.76
N ARG A 184 -0.40 13.34 -1.25
CA ARG A 184 0.19 14.69 -1.37
C ARG A 184 -0.56 15.58 -2.34
N ILE A 185 -1.05 15.01 -3.44
CA ILE A 185 -1.91 15.71 -4.39
C ILE A 185 -3.22 16.12 -3.70
N GLU A 186 -3.87 15.22 -2.98
CA GLU A 186 -5.09 15.53 -2.24
C GLU A 186 -4.87 16.59 -1.17
N ASP A 187 -3.77 16.56 -0.42
CA ASP A 187 -3.41 17.61 0.53
C ASP A 187 -3.17 18.95 -0.15
N LEU A 188 -2.50 18.94 -1.29
CA LEU A 188 -2.28 20.12 -2.10
C LEU A 188 -3.59 20.70 -2.62
N LEU A 189 -4.51 19.86 -3.08
CA LEU A 189 -5.84 20.24 -3.55
C LEU A 189 -6.73 20.78 -2.42
N ALA A 190 -6.63 20.21 -1.22
CA ALA A 190 -7.38 20.64 -0.05
C ALA A 190 -6.80 21.89 0.65
N GLY A 191 -5.67 22.40 0.18
CA GLY A 191 -5.00 23.55 0.80
C GLY A 191 -4.30 23.22 2.12
N ARG A 192 -4.21 21.96 2.45
CA ARG A 192 -3.39 21.53 3.56
C ARG A 192 -1.94 21.61 3.11
N GLY A 193 -1.19 22.56 3.68
CA GLY A 193 0.24 22.70 3.37
C GLY A 193 0.92 21.34 3.59
N SER A 194 1.81 20.95 2.67
CA SER A 194 2.64 19.76 2.82
C SER A 194 3.25 19.78 4.22
N ARG A 195 2.70 19.01 5.15
CA ARG A 195 3.42 18.67 6.37
C ARG A 195 4.63 17.90 5.86
N ARG A 196 5.80 18.55 5.87
CA ARG A 196 7.04 17.84 5.66
C ARG A 196 7.00 16.62 6.55
N SER A 197 6.79 15.46 5.99
CA SER A 197 7.16 14.21 6.62
C SER A 197 8.68 14.20 6.62
N GLY A 198 9.21 15.08 7.47
CA GLY A 198 10.63 15.12 7.74
C GLY A 198 10.97 13.78 8.37
N GLY A 199 11.70 12.97 7.62
CA GLY A 199 12.46 11.89 8.19
C GLY A 199 13.21 12.47 9.40
N ALA A 200 12.75 12.11 10.59
CA ALA A 200 13.37 12.53 11.83
C ALA A 200 14.69 11.79 11.99
N ALA A 201 15.73 12.43 11.45
CA ALA A 201 17.04 12.33 12.04
C ALA A 201 17.29 13.70 12.65
N ALA A 202 17.07 13.85 13.93
CA ALA A 202 17.86 14.75 14.77
C ALA A 202 17.25 14.85 16.16
N GLY A 203 18.05 14.54 17.07
CA GLY A 203 17.96 14.63 18.47
C GLY A 203 17.61 15.99 19.06
N VAL A 204 17.05 15.84 20.24
CA VAL A 204 17.25 16.59 21.49
C VAL A 204 17.31 18.11 21.41
N ALA A 205 16.28 18.74 21.96
CA ALA A 205 16.43 19.67 23.08
C ALA A 205 15.07 19.98 23.70
N ALA A 206 14.95 19.63 24.96
CA ALA A 206 13.85 20.00 25.83
C ALA A 206 13.92 21.48 26.17
N THR A 207 12.77 22.16 26.16
CA THR A 207 12.50 23.19 27.17
C THR A 207 10.98 23.26 27.40
N ALA A 208 10.61 23.00 28.62
CA ALA A 208 9.25 23.08 29.12
C ALA A 208 8.81 24.55 29.27
N VAL A 209 7.58 24.85 28.86
CA VAL A 209 6.77 25.90 29.44
C VAL A 209 5.35 25.37 29.63
N VAL A 210 4.93 25.36 30.87
CA VAL A 210 3.63 24.99 31.38
C VAL A 210 2.64 26.11 31.07
N ALA A 211 1.50 25.79 30.43
CA ALA A 211 0.24 26.48 30.66
C ALA A 211 -0.92 25.54 30.33
N GLY A 212 -1.79 25.37 31.30
CA GLY A 212 -2.84 24.37 31.30
C GLY A 212 -3.99 24.63 30.34
N GLY A 213 -4.60 23.56 29.90
CA GLY A 213 -5.81 23.50 29.11
C GLY A 213 -6.14 22.03 28.91
N GLU A 214 -7.04 21.54 29.75
CA GLU A 214 -7.55 20.16 29.75
C GLU A 214 -8.41 19.92 28.50
N ALA A 215 -7.90 19.14 27.55
CA ALA A 215 -8.66 18.50 26.51
C ALA A 215 -8.42 16.98 26.63
N PRO A 216 -9.42 16.11 26.40
CA PRO A 216 -9.26 14.68 26.64
C PRO A 216 -8.17 14.12 25.76
N ALA A 217 -7.09 13.69 26.40
CA ALA A 217 -5.94 13.03 25.78
C ALA A 217 -6.40 11.69 25.21
N GLY A 218 -6.59 11.62 23.91
CA GLY A 218 -6.47 10.37 23.20
C GLY A 218 -5.04 9.87 23.39
N ASP A 219 -4.89 8.80 24.15
CA ASP A 219 -3.63 8.15 24.46
C ASP A 219 -2.95 7.71 23.14
N THR A 220 -2.08 8.54 22.60
CA THR A 220 -1.10 8.14 21.57
C THR A 220 0.02 7.37 22.29
N ALA A 221 -0.35 6.23 22.85
CA ALA A 221 0.58 5.37 23.54
C ALA A 221 1.60 4.78 22.56
N ARG A 222 2.88 4.94 22.86
CA ARG A 222 3.95 4.19 22.20
C ARG A 222 3.69 2.69 22.35
N SER A 223 4.06 1.89 21.33
CA SER A 223 4.01 0.43 21.44
C SER A 223 4.67 -0.04 22.74
N THR A 224 4.04 -1.00 23.40
CA THR A 224 4.61 -1.55 24.63
C THR A 224 5.91 -2.30 24.32
N PRO A 225 6.85 -2.42 25.27
CA PRO A 225 8.08 -3.19 25.10
C PRO A 225 7.85 -4.61 24.55
N ASP A 226 6.76 -5.26 24.98
CA ASP A 226 6.37 -6.61 24.53
C ASP A 226 6.03 -6.67 23.05
N ILE A 227 5.37 -5.63 22.51
CA ILE A 227 5.09 -5.51 21.07
C ILE A 227 6.40 -5.37 20.29
N PHE A 228 7.30 -4.50 20.74
CA PHE A 228 8.59 -4.32 20.07
C PHE A 228 9.40 -5.61 20.05
N ALA A 229 9.44 -6.34 21.17
CA ALA A 229 10.14 -7.61 21.24
C ALA A 229 9.56 -8.66 20.28
N MET A 230 8.23 -8.73 20.17
CA MET A 230 7.55 -9.63 19.24
C MET A 230 7.83 -9.26 17.78
N LEU A 231 7.72 -7.97 17.42
CA LEU A 231 7.99 -7.50 16.07
C LEU A 231 9.45 -7.71 15.67
N ALA A 232 10.40 -7.47 16.58
CA ALA A 232 11.82 -7.72 16.35
C ALA A 232 12.11 -9.23 16.14
N ALA A 233 11.48 -10.11 16.92
CA ALA A 233 11.62 -11.54 16.75
C ALA A 233 11.02 -12.04 15.43
N ALA A 234 9.86 -11.48 15.02
CA ALA A 234 9.23 -11.76 13.75
C ALA A 234 10.10 -11.30 12.57
N GLU A 235 10.67 -10.09 12.65
CA GLU A 235 11.61 -9.56 11.66
C GLU A 235 12.86 -10.44 11.57
N GLN A 236 13.45 -10.80 12.69
CA GLN A 236 14.65 -11.65 12.72
C GLN A 236 14.39 -13.03 12.07
N ALA A 237 13.22 -13.63 12.33
CA ALA A 237 12.84 -14.89 11.68
C ALA A 237 12.82 -14.76 10.16
N LEU A 238 12.31 -13.64 9.61
CA LEU A 238 12.30 -13.39 8.18
C LEU A 238 13.71 -13.10 7.62
N VAL A 239 14.52 -12.32 8.32
CA VAL A 239 15.91 -12.04 7.93
C VAL A 239 16.71 -13.34 7.83
N ASP A 240 16.53 -14.26 8.79
CA ASP A 240 17.16 -15.58 8.80
C ASP A 240 16.55 -16.55 7.77
N GLY A 241 15.51 -16.14 7.02
CA GLY A 241 14.81 -16.98 6.05
C GLY A 241 13.90 -18.04 6.67
N ARG A 242 13.65 -17.97 8.00
CA ARG A 242 12.80 -18.89 8.75
C ARG A 242 11.31 -18.51 8.62
N CYS A 243 10.80 -18.60 7.41
CA CYS A 243 9.41 -18.24 7.09
C CYS A 243 8.39 -19.14 7.83
N ASP A 244 8.74 -20.37 8.13
CA ASP A 244 7.92 -21.29 8.92
C ASP A 244 7.70 -20.78 10.34
N ILE A 245 8.73 -20.28 10.99
CA ILE A 245 8.64 -19.68 12.33
C ILE A 245 7.79 -18.41 12.28
N TYR A 246 8.05 -17.52 11.31
CA TYR A 246 7.24 -16.32 11.15
C TYR A 246 5.74 -16.64 11.05
N HIS A 247 5.33 -17.53 10.15
CA HIS A 247 3.94 -17.84 9.93
C HIS A 247 3.31 -18.72 11.00
N ARG A 248 4.07 -19.59 11.66
CA ARG A 248 3.52 -20.49 12.68
C ARG A 248 3.52 -19.90 14.08
N GLU A 249 4.47 -19.04 14.42
CA GLU A 249 4.63 -18.54 15.80
C GLU A 249 4.18 -17.09 15.96
N HIS A 250 4.28 -16.26 14.92
CA HIS A 250 3.96 -14.85 15.02
C HIS A 250 2.58 -14.49 14.47
N LEU A 251 1.98 -15.27 13.56
CA LEU A 251 0.59 -15.09 13.19
C LEU A 251 -0.34 -15.60 14.29
N SER A 252 -1.46 -14.91 14.50
CA SER A 252 -2.42 -15.27 15.53
C SER A 252 -3.05 -16.65 15.28
N PRO A 253 -3.44 -17.35 16.37
CA PRO A 253 -4.16 -18.62 16.22
C PRO A 253 -5.47 -18.51 15.43
N SER A 254 -6.16 -17.38 15.52
CA SER A 254 -7.38 -17.08 14.77
C SER A 254 -7.09 -16.97 13.27
N LEU A 255 -6.08 -16.19 12.90
CA LEU A 255 -5.66 -16.01 11.51
C LEU A 255 -5.19 -17.34 10.91
N ARG A 256 -4.36 -18.11 11.62
CA ARG A 256 -3.89 -19.41 11.15
C ARG A 256 -5.04 -20.43 10.92
N ARG A 257 -6.06 -20.43 11.80
CA ARG A 257 -7.25 -21.28 11.62
C ARG A 257 -8.07 -20.85 10.43
N GLY A 258 -8.22 -19.52 10.22
CA GLY A 258 -8.94 -18.96 9.07
C GLY A 258 -8.28 -19.32 7.72
N LEU A 259 -6.96 -19.28 7.66
CA LEU A 259 -6.19 -19.67 6.49
C LEU A 259 -6.30 -21.19 6.19
N GLY A 260 -6.31 -21.99 7.22
CA GLY A 260 -6.22 -23.44 7.11
C GLY A 260 -4.81 -23.94 6.75
N PRO A 261 -4.53 -25.25 6.92
CA PRO A 261 -3.17 -25.79 6.81
C PRO A 261 -2.57 -25.65 5.42
N ARG A 262 -3.34 -25.88 4.36
CA ARG A 262 -2.83 -25.78 2.97
C ARG A 262 -2.44 -24.35 2.57
N ALA A 263 -3.25 -23.37 2.94
CA ALA A 263 -2.93 -21.96 2.64
C ALA A 263 -1.72 -21.49 3.46
N LEU A 264 -1.63 -21.92 4.73
CA LEU A 264 -0.48 -21.63 5.58
C LEU A 264 0.83 -22.19 4.98
N ASP A 265 0.82 -23.45 4.55
CA ASP A 265 2.00 -24.07 3.91
C ASP A 265 2.35 -23.38 2.59
N THR A 266 1.34 -22.91 1.85
CA THR A 266 1.58 -22.11 0.62
C THR A 266 2.24 -20.77 0.94
N LEU A 267 1.81 -20.05 1.98
CA LEU A 267 2.42 -18.80 2.42
C LEU A 267 3.87 -19.01 2.87
N ILE A 268 4.13 -20.04 3.66
CA ILE A 268 5.48 -20.42 4.09
C ILE A 268 6.37 -20.69 2.86
N ALA A 269 5.89 -21.50 1.93
CA ALA A 269 6.63 -21.84 0.71
C ALA A 269 6.86 -20.61 -0.19
N SER A 270 5.90 -19.71 -0.30
CA SER A 270 6.02 -18.45 -1.04
C SER A 270 7.07 -17.54 -0.41
N CYS A 271 7.01 -17.31 0.89
CA CYS A 271 8.00 -16.55 1.63
C CYS A 271 9.42 -17.14 1.50
N SER A 272 9.55 -18.46 1.64
CA SER A 272 10.87 -19.12 1.58
C SER A 272 11.51 -19.04 0.18
N ARG A 273 10.70 -19.15 -0.89
CA ARG A 273 11.19 -19.12 -2.27
C ARG A 273 11.37 -17.72 -2.83
N SER A 274 10.62 -16.73 -2.33
CA SER A 274 10.63 -15.38 -2.87
C SER A 274 11.33 -14.41 -1.94
N VAL A 275 12.47 -13.92 -2.38
CA VAL A 275 13.18 -12.83 -1.70
C VAL A 275 12.30 -11.58 -1.64
N ALA A 276 11.56 -11.27 -2.72
CA ALA A 276 10.69 -10.10 -2.77
C ALA A 276 9.59 -10.14 -1.71
N ASN A 277 8.89 -11.28 -1.57
CA ASN A 277 7.86 -11.42 -0.53
C ASN A 277 8.43 -11.29 0.88
N ARG A 278 9.60 -11.87 1.11
CA ARG A 278 10.27 -11.78 2.41
C ARG A 278 10.68 -10.35 2.74
N GLU A 279 11.29 -9.64 1.80
CA GLU A 279 11.68 -8.25 1.98
C GLU A 279 10.47 -7.32 2.18
N LEU A 280 9.35 -7.59 1.50
CA LEU A 280 8.11 -6.86 1.71
C LEU A 280 7.58 -7.03 3.15
N LEU A 281 7.58 -8.25 3.67
CA LEU A 281 7.19 -8.52 5.06
C LEU A 281 8.13 -7.85 6.06
N ILE A 282 9.44 -7.89 5.81
CA ILE A 282 10.44 -7.19 6.63
C ILE A 282 10.22 -5.69 6.62
N ALA A 283 9.98 -5.10 5.44
CA ALA A 283 9.70 -3.67 5.29
C ALA A 283 8.45 -3.26 6.09
N ALA A 284 7.39 -4.08 6.04
CA ALA A 284 6.18 -3.87 6.81
C ALA A 284 6.44 -3.88 8.32
N LEU A 285 7.14 -4.87 8.84
CA LEU A 285 7.47 -4.96 10.25
C LEU A 285 8.30 -3.77 10.73
N ARG A 286 9.27 -3.32 9.93
CA ARG A 286 10.08 -2.12 10.21
C ARG A 286 9.25 -0.85 10.26
N LEU A 287 8.25 -0.76 9.38
CA LEU A 287 7.35 0.39 9.35
C LEU A 287 6.45 0.39 10.59
N VAL A 288 5.84 -0.74 10.92
CA VAL A 288 5.01 -0.92 12.13
C VAL A 288 5.78 -0.54 13.39
N GLN A 289 7.06 -0.91 13.52
CA GLN A 289 7.90 -0.54 14.66
C GLN A 289 8.10 0.99 14.80
N ARG A 290 7.94 1.76 13.75
CA ARG A 290 8.10 3.23 13.74
C ARG A 290 6.77 3.99 13.80
N THR A 291 5.66 3.30 13.57
CA THR A 291 4.31 3.88 13.55
C THR A 291 3.69 3.75 14.94
N PRO A 292 3.09 4.80 15.51
CA PRO A 292 2.36 4.68 16.76
C PRO A 292 1.06 3.89 16.54
N PRO A 293 0.73 2.92 17.41
CA PRO A 293 -0.52 2.17 17.33
C PRO A 293 -1.69 2.97 17.91
N VAL A 294 -2.89 2.66 17.44
CA VAL A 294 -4.13 2.94 18.13
C VAL A 294 -4.55 1.66 18.87
N TYR A 295 -4.73 1.76 20.19
CA TYR A 295 -5.17 0.62 20.98
C TYR A 295 -6.69 0.52 21.00
N GLU A 296 -7.21 -0.68 20.77
CA GLU A 296 -8.63 -1.03 20.79
C GLU A 296 -8.86 -2.16 21.80
N VAL A 297 -10.16 -2.41 22.12
CA VAL A 297 -10.60 -3.53 22.97
C VAL A 297 -9.83 -3.55 24.31
N GLY A 298 -9.76 -2.41 25.00
CA GLY A 298 -9.11 -2.34 26.31
C GLY A 298 -7.59 -2.60 26.28
N GLY A 299 -6.94 -2.38 25.15
CA GLY A 299 -5.50 -2.61 25.00
C GLY A 299 -5.12 -4.02 24.55
N GLU A 300 -6.10 -4.86 24.18
CA GLU A 300 -5.86 -6.21 23.66
C GLU A 300 -5.62 -6.24 22.14
N ARG A 301 -5.86 -5.12 21.47
CA ARG A 301 -5.64 -4.95 20.03
C ARG A 301 -4.88 -3.67 19.75
N ALA A 302 -3.85 -3.74 18.92
CA ALA A 302 -3.08 -2.59 18.46
C ALA A 302 -3.20 -2.49 16.93
N VAL A 303 -3.73 -1.38 16.45
CA VAL A 303 -3.95 -1.09 15.03
C VAL A 303 -2.96 -0.02 14.58
N TYR A 304 -2.23 -0.31 13.53
CA TYR A 304 -1.28 0.59 12.89
C TYR A 304 -1.84 1.04 11.55
N ASP A 305 -1.99 2.34 11.37
CA ASP A 305 -2.35 2.94 10.08
C ASP A 305 -1.09 3.04 9.22
N LEU A 306 -1.07 2.28 8.14
CA LEU A 306 0.01 2.25 7.15
C LEU A 306 -0.39 2.91 5.84
N SER A 307 -1.54 3.59 5.80
CA SER A 307 -2.05 4.27 4.62
C SER A 307 -1.00 5.25 4.06
N GLY A 308 -0.79 5.19 2.76
CA GLY A 308 0.17 6.07 2.08
C GLY A 308 1.64 5.73 2.30
N GLN A 309 1.97 4.58 2.88
CA GLN A 309 3.35 4.16 3.15
C GLN A 309 3.96 3.27 2.05
N GLY A 310 3.28 3.14 0.91
CA GLY A 310 3.77 2.36 -0.23
C GLY A 310 3.70 0.85 -0.05
N LEU A 311 2.98 0.36 0.95
CA LEU A 311 2.70 -1.07 1.15
C LEU A 311 1.38 -1.46 0.49
N PRO A 312 1.18 -2.74 0.14
CA PRO A 312 -0.07 -3.23 -0.48
C PRO A 312 -1.25 -3.30 0.50
N TYR A 313 -1.10 -2.90 1.73
CA TYR A 313 -2.12 -2.87 2.76
C TYR A 313 -2.05 -1.57 3.56
N ASP A 314 -3.23 -1.05 3.92
CA ASP A 314 -3.37 0.26 4.57
C ASP A 314 -3.29 0.18 6.09
N ARG A 315 -3.40 -1.01 6.65
CA ARG A 315 -3.32 -1.21 8.10
C ARG A 315 -2.63 -2.52 8.47
N TYR A 316 -2.13 -2.56 9.69
CA TYR A 316 -1.51 -3.72 10.29
C TYR A 316 -2.07 -3.89 11.70
N VAL A 317 -2.51 -5.08 12.05
CA VAL A 317 -3.21 -5.33 13.29
C VAL A 317 -2.48 -6.38 14.11
N LEU A 318 -2.25 -6.05 15.37
CA LEU A 318 -1.78 -7.00 16.37
C LEU A 318 -2.90 -7.28 17.38
N GLU A 319 -3.00 -8.52 17.83
CA GLU A 319 -3.89 -8.91 18.92
C GLU A 319 -3.10 -9.60 20.06
N ARG A 320 -3.56 -9.35 21.29
CA ARG A 320 -2.97 -9.95 22.48
C ARG A 320 -3.82 -11.11 22.95
N ILE A 321 -3.25 -12.31 22.94
CA ILE A 321 -3.88 -13.55 23.41
C ILE A 321 -2.99 -14.13 24.52
N GLU A 322 -3.56 -14.41 25.69
CA GLU A 322 -2.83 -14.99 26.82
C GLU A 322 -1.52 -14.23 27.17
N ARG A 323 -1.59 -12.89 27.14
CA ARG A 323 -0.47 -11.97 27.39
C ARG A 323 0.62 -11.95 26.32
N ARG A 324 0.44 -12.63 25.20
CA ARG A 324 1.38 -12.64 24.08
C ARG A 324 0.76 -11.93 22.88
N TRP A 325 1.53 -11.09 22.22
CA TRP A 325 1.11 -10.40 20.99
C TRP A 325 1.34 -11.26 19.76
N TYR A 326 0.41 -11.14 18.81
CA TYR A 326 0.42 -11.84 17.53
C TYR A 326 -0.02 -10.92 16.41
N ILE A 327 0.41 -11.22 15.19
CA ILE A 327 -0.05 -10.56 13.97
C ILE A 327 -1.42 -11.14 13.62
N ALA A 328 -2.44 -10.27 13.49
CA ALA A 328 -3.83 -10.67 13.29
C ALA A 328 -4.36 -10.31 11.87
N GLU A 329 -3.81 -9.26 11.28
CA GLU A 329 -4.21 -8.79 9.94
C GLU A 329 -3.05 -8.07 9.27
#